data_68ac3f40752332997b415183d6b0de49
#
_entry.id   68ac3f40752332997b415183d6b0de49
#
_cell.length_a   1.000
_cell.length_b   1.000
_cell.length_c   1.000
_cell.angle_alpha   90.00
_cell.angle_beta   90.00
_cell.angle_gamma   90.00
#
_symmetry.space_group_name_H-M   'P 1'
#
loop_
_entity.id
_entity.type
_entity.pdbx_description
1 polymer ?
#
loop_
_entity_poly.entity_id
_entity_poly.type
_entity_poly.pdbx_seq_one_letter_code
_entity_poly.pdbx_strand_id
1 'polypeptide(L)'
;MQIKKIVLAFLICGILSAEEKIQITIGESKILTVDAPKKIAVGNPLVADVKSVSEKELLLIGKAGGSTSLIIWDKEGNQVTSQVIVLASNIEKTMIEVNAQVMEIGKDNNNSFGINWEEALGALSAAEKTLPPLFQLSDFERLKKVQMNLNLLVKNGYAKVLAKPRLLTISGSKAKFLAGGEIPVLHQSGNQSSAYTSVDWKTYGVKLDIEPTADALDNINCLIRVEVSNLDASAGVSYNGFVVPAMKTRWADTAIYVKKGGTIVIGGLLQTEEIKRETGVPILSDLPIIGVLFKSVETQKRESELVIFVTPSIVGK
;
A
#
# COMPACT_ATOMS: atom_id res chain seq x y z
N MET A 1 -5.25 -24.85 10.11
CA MET A 1 -6.58 -25.24 10.60
C MET A 1 -6.38 -25.93 11.95
N GLN A 2 -6.50 -25.18 13.04
CA GLN A 2 -6.36 -25.76 14.40
C GLN A 2 -7.74 -26.18 14.89
N ILE A 3 -7.90 -27.48 15.15
CA ILE A 3 -9.10 -28.06 15.74
C ILE A 3 -8.92 -28.08 17.26
N LYS A 4 -9.57 -27.19 18.00
CA LYS A 4 -9.63 -27.25 19.46
C LYS A 4 -10.73 -28.22 19.90
N LYS A 5 -10.35 -29.33 20.53
CA LYS A 5 -11.28 -30.24 21.17
C LYS A 5 -11.60 -29.73 22.57
N ILE A 6 -12.88 -29.48 22.86
CA ILE A 6 -13.38 -29.28 24.22
C ILE A 6 -14.28 -30.46 24.57
N VAL A 7 -13.88 -31.17 25.61
CA VAL A 7 -14.65 -32.29 26.17
C VAL A 7 -15.69 -31.71 27.12
N LEU A 8 -16.94 -31.86 26.75
CA LEU A 8 -18.07 -31.52 27.61
C LEU A 8 -18.26 -32.69 28.61
N ALA A 9 -17.74 -32.55 29.84
CA ALA A 9 -17.98 -33.53 30.89
C ALA A 9 -19.35 -33.27 31.54
N PHE A 10 -20.29 -34.14 31.30
CA PHE A 10 -21.57 -34.15 32.02
C PHE A 10 -21.33 -34.64 33.48
N LEU A 11 -21.38 -33.71 34.43
CA LEU A 11 -21.53 -34.05 35.85
C LEU A 11 -23.01 -33.92 36.19
N ILE A 12 -23.68 -35.07 36.35
CA ILE A 12 -25.09 -35.14 36.86
C ILE A 12 -25.05 -34.83 38.36
N CYS A 13 -25.43 -33.63 38.76
CA CYS A 13 -26.03 -33.37 40.06
C CYS A 13 -26.73 -32.01 40.10
N GLY A 14 -28.06 -32.00 40.19
CA GLY A 14 -28.86 -31.01 40.86
C GLY A 14 -28.91 -29.57 40.32
N ILE A 15 -29.92 -29.27 39.50
CA ILE A 15 -30.68 -27.98 39.50
C ILE A 15 -29.78 -26.72 39.58
N LEU A 16 -29.27 -26.29 38.41
CA LEU A 16 -29.22 -24.91 37.92
C LEU A 16 -28.88 -24.99 36.42
N SER A 17 -29.82 -24.62 35.56
CA SER A 17 -29.62 -24.56 34.12
C SER A 17 -28.60 -23.46 33.85
N ALA A 18 -27.32 -23.81 33.89
CA ALA A 18 -26.28 -22.95 33.37
C ALA A 18 -26.38 -22.97 31.84
N GLU A 19 -26.95 -21.92 31.29
CA GLU A 19 -27.00 -21.69 29.85
C GLU A 19 -25.56 -21.61 29.34
N GLU A 20 -25.04 -22.72 28.78
CA GLU A 20 -23.67 -22.82 28.33
C GLU A 20 -23.50 -21.96 27.06
N LYS A 21 -22.62 -20.96 27.13
CA LYS A 21 -22.37 -20.06 26.02
C LYS A 21 -21.23 -20.62 25.15
N ILE A 22 -21.54 -20.94 23.91
CA ILE A 22 -20.57 -21.41 22.92
C ILE A 22 -20.22 -20.25 22.00
N GLN A 23 -18.96 -19.83 21.98
CA GLN A 23 -18.48 -18.79 21.09
C GLN A 23 -17.67 -19.40 19.95
N ILE A 24 -17.97 -18.98 18.72
CA ILE A 24 -17.24 -19.31 17.49
C ILE A 24 -17.17 -18.07 16.60
N THR A 25 -16.26 -18.07 15.63
CA THR A 25 -16.14 -17.00 14.64
C THR A 25 -16.77 -17.42 13.31
N ILE A 26 -17.10 -16.43 12.44
CA ILE A 26 -17.60 -16.73 11.10
C ILE A 26 -16.55 -17.55 10.34
N GLY A 27 -16.99 -18.66 9.70
CA GLY A 27 -16.13 -19.59 8.98
C GLY A 27 -15.37 -20.59 9.86
N GLU A 28 -15.43 -20.44 11.20
CA GLU A 28 -14.86 -21.42 12.12
C GLU A 28 -15.80 -22.62 12.29
N SER A 29 -15.20 -23.81 12.46
CA SER A 29 -15.91 -25.02 12.76
C SER A 29 -15.41 -25.61 14.08
N LYS A 30 -16.33 -25.97 14.98
CA LYS A 30 -16.04 -26.51 16.31
C LYS A 30 -16.72 -27.85 16.50
N ILE A 31 -15.99 -28.84 16.98
CA ILE A 31 -16.56 -30.14 17.33
C ILE A 31 -17.06 -30.09 18.77
N LEU A 32 -18.35 -30.43 18.93
CA LEU A 32 -19.00 -30.61 20.23
C LEU A 32 -19.17 -32.09 20.46
N THR A 33 -18.69 -32.57 21.59
CA THR A 33 -18.92 -33.97 22.02
C THR A 33 -20.23 -34.04 22.84
N VAL A 34 -21.15 -34.88 22.43
CA VAL A 34 -22.49 -35.03 23.03
C VAL A 34 -22.79 -36.52 23.22
N ASP A 35 -23.57 -36.85 24.21
CA ASP A 35 -24.00 -38.24 24.42
C ASP A 35 -25.19 -38.57 23.53
N ALA A 36 -24.90 -39.26 22.41
CA ALA A 36 -25.85 -39.87 21.47
C ALA A 36 -27.15 -39.07 21.27
N PRO A 37 -27.10 -37.88 20.65
CA PRO A 37 -28.25 -37.01 20.49
C PRO A 37 -29.34 -37.65 19.62
N LYS A 38 -30.59 -37.62 20.05
CA LYS A 38 -31.74 -38.11 19.29
C LYS A 38 -32.24 -37.06 18.30
N LYS A 39 -32.20 -35.79 18.71
CA LYS A 39 -32.65 -34.66 17.90
C LYS A 39 -31.82 -33.43 18.18
N ILE A 40 -31.57 -32.62 17.13
CA ILE A 40 -30.83 -31.39 17.23
C ILE A 40 -31.60 -30.30 16.50
N ALA A 41 -31.66 -29.12 17.08
CA ALA A 41 -32.26 -27.96 16.44
C ALA A 41 -31.40 -26.71 16.67
N VAL A 42 -31.31 -25.87 15.63
CA VAL A 42 -30.68 -24.55 15.68
C VAL A 42 -31.76 -23.50 15.48
N GLY A 43 -31.83 -22.52 16.37
CA GLY A 43 -32.85 -21.47 16.32
C GLY A 43 -32.82 -20.61 15.08
N ASN A 44 -31.60 -20.24 14.62
CA ASN A 44 -31.41 -19.50 13.37
C ASN A 44 -30.32 -20.14 12.52
N PRO A 45 -30.64 -20.89 11.45
CA PRO A 45 -29.68 -21.58 10.58
C PRO A 45 -28.90 -20.62 9.67
N LEU A 46 -29.25 -19.35 9.61
CA LEU A 46 -28.44 -18.33 8.93
C LEU A 46 -27.24 -17.88 9.76
N VAL A 47 -27.33 -17.98 11.10
CA VAL A 47 -26.25 -17.58 12.02
C VAL A 47 -25.27 -18.74 12.22
N ALA A 48 -25.77 -19.94 12.53
CA ALA A 48 -24.97 -21.12 12.72
C ALA A 48 -25.66 -22.36 12.15
N ASP A 49 -24.85 -23.36 11.77
CA ASP A 49 -25.32 -24.65 11.27
C ASP A 49 -24.67 -25.77 12.07
N VAL A 50 -25.39 -26.89 12.24
CA VAL A 50 -24.89 -28.06 12.96
C VAL A 50 -25.07 -29.31 12.12
N LYS A 51 -23.99 -30.07 11.98
CA LYS A 51 -23.97 -31.36 11.28
C LYS A 51 -23.52 -32.46 12.23
N SER A 52 -24.20 -33.59 12.22
CA SER A 52 -23.72 -34.79 12.91
C SER A 52 -22.56 -35.39 12.14
N VAL A 53 -21.43 -35.60 12.81
CA VAL A 53 -20.21 -36.22 12.24
C VAL A 53 -20.15 -37.69 12.68
N SER A 54 -20.51 -37.97 13.93
CA SER A 54 -20.64 -39.31 14.49
C SER A 54 -21.76 -39.38 15.51
N GLU A 55 -22.02 -40.56 16.10
CA GLU A 55 -23.06 -40.72 17.15
C GLU A 55 -22.78 -39.84 18.37
N LYS A 56 -21.57 -39.37 18.57
CA LYS A 56 -21.17 -38.57 19.73
C LYS A 56 -20.53 -37.23 19.40
N GLU A 57 -20.47 -36.87 18.12
CA GLU A 57 -19.82 -35.65 17.71
C GLU A 57 -20.69 -34.83 16.76
N LEU A 58 -20.84 -33.56 17.10
CA LEU A 58 -21.54 -32.56 16.29
C LEU A 58 -20.53 -31.51 15.80
N LEU A 59 -20.59 -31.17 14.54
CA LEU A 59 -19.81 -30.09 13.94
C LEU A 59 -20.68 -28.83 13.93
N LEU A 60 -20.34 -27.85 14.74
CA LEU A 60 -20.96 -26.53 14.76
C LEU A 60 -20.17 -25.61 13.82
N ILE A 61 -20.86 -24.94 12.89
CA ILE A 61 -20.29 -24.07 11.85
C ILE A 61 -20.87 -22.68 12.00
N GLY A 62 -20.03 -21.65 12.17
CA GLY A 62 -20.45 -20.23 12.18
C GLY A 62 -20.63 -19.72 10.75
N LYS A 63 -21.84 -19.26 10.40
CA LYS A 63 -22.17 -18.72 9.07
C LYS A 63 -22.19 -17.20 9.01
N ALA A 64 -22.85 -16.57 9.97
CA ALA A 64 -23.00 -15.11 10.05
C ALA A 64 -22.91 -14.63 11.48
N GLY A 65 -22.44 -13.38 11.66
CA GLY A 65 -22.40 -12.76 12.99
C GLY A 65 -23.77 -12.63 13.62
N GLY A 66 -23.90 -13.05 14.88
CA GLY A 66 -25.16 -13.01 15.61
C GLY A 66 -25.21 -14.02 16.75
N SER A 67 -26.39 -14.16 17.35
CA SER A 67 -26.65 -15.10 18.44
C SER A 67 -27.81 -16.02 18.07
N THR A 68 -27.65 -17.30 18.36
CA THR A 68 -28.72 -18.31 18.17
C THR A 68 -28.65 -19.34 19.26
N SER A 69 -29.74 -20.11 19.42
CA SER A 69 -29.82 -21.24 20.35
C SER A 69 -29.54 -22.56 19.66
N LEU A 70 -28.76 -23.42 20.31
CA LEU A 70 -28.58 -24.83 19.95
C LEU A 70 -29.29 -25.69 20.99
N ILE A 71 -30.22 -26.47 20.53
CA ILE A 71 -31.04 -27.35 21.40
C ILE A 71 -30.74 -28.79 21.01
N ILE A 72 -30.34 -29.59 21.99
CA ILE A 72 -29.99 -30.99 21.83
C ILE A 72 -30.86 -31.82 22.73
N TRP A 73 -31.54 -32.85 22.20
CA TRP A 73 -32.33 -33.82 22.97
C TRP A 73 -31.58 -35.14 23.04
N ASP A 74 -31.52 -35.71 24.24
CA ASP A 74 -31.00 -37.05 24.49
C ASP A 74 -32.01 -38.16 24.13
N LYS A 75 -31.61 -39.42 24.36
CA LYS A 75 -32.49 -40.59 24.13
C LYS A 75 -33.67 -40.64 25.10
N GLU A 76 -33.55 -40.05 26.25
CA GLU A 76 -34.53 -40.02 27.33
C GLU A 76 -35.53 -38.87 27.21
N GLY A 77 -35.29 -37.94 26.29
CA GLY A 77 -36.14 -36.79 25.99
C GLY A 77 -35.80 -35.55 26.80
N ASN A 78 -34.69 -35.55 27.56
CA ASN A 78 -34.19 -34.33 28.20
C ASN A 78 -33.56 -33.42 27.14
N GLN A 79 -33.72 -32.09 27.36
CA GLN A 79 -33.16 -31.11 26.46
C GLN A 79 -32.06 -30.27 27.14
N VAL A 80 -31.00 -30.03 26.39
CA VAL A 80 -29.95 -29.06 26.75
C VAL A 80 -30.00 -27.94 25.75
N THR A 81 -30.09 -26.70 26.25
CA THR A 81 -30.06 -25.50 25.41
C THR A 81 -28.81 -24.76 25.69
N SER A 82 -28.04 -24.49 24.62
CA SER A 82 -26.80 -23.69 24.64
C SER A 82 -26.98 -22.46 23.78
N GLN A 83 -26.48 -21.32 24.24
CA GLN A 83 -26.46 -20.10 23.46
C GLN A 83 -25.18 -20.13 22.57
N VAL A 84 -25.40 -20.12 21.27
CA VAL A 84 -24.30 -20.00 20.28
C VAL A 84 -24.15 -18.54 19.87
N ILE A 85 -22.98 -17.97 20.13
CA ILE A 85 -22.62 -16.62 19.72
C ILE A 85 -21.59 -16.75 18.59
N VAL A 86 -21.99 -16.38 17.39
CA VAL A 86 -21.09 -16.28 16.25
C VAL A 86 -20.58 -14.85 16.19
N LEU A 87 -19.32 -14.68 16.54
CA LEU A 87 -18.65 -13.41 16.42
C LEU A 87 -18.33 -13.16 14.94
N ALA A 88 -18.59 -11.95 14.46
CA ALA A 88 -17.98 -11.51 13.22
C ALA A 88 -16.49 -11.80 13.39
N SER A 89 -15.89 -12.49 12.41
CA SER A 89 -14.49 -12.87 12.46
C SER A 89 -13.70 -11.80 13.21
N ASN A 90 -13.00 -12.17 14.30
CA ASN A 90 -11.92 -11.37 14.81
C ASN A 90 -10.80 -11.42 13.76
N ILE A 91 -11.06 -10.81 12.61
CA ILE A 91 -9.99 -10.18 11.89
C ILE A 91 -9.60 -9.08 12.85
N GLU A 92 -8.58 -9.33 13.69
CA GLU A 92 -7.83 -8.24 14.26
C GLU A 92 -7.64 -7.31 13.08
N LYS A 93 -8.31 -6.16 13.12
CA LYS A 93 -8.33 -5.22 12.00
C LYS A 93 -6.93 -4.67 11.91
N THR A 94 -6.04 -5.48 11.32
CA THR A 94 -4.63 -5.15 11.16
C THR A 94 -4.56 -3.84 10.42
N MET A 95 -4.08 -2.81 11.09
CA MET A 95 -3.89 -1.51 10.50
C MET A 95 -2.54 -1.48 9.79
N ILE A 96 -2.53 -0.98 8.57
CA ILE A 96 -1.35 -0.89 7.72
C ILE A 96 -1.11 0.56 7.38
N GLU A 97 0.06 1.07 7.77
CA GLU A 97 0.58 2.36 7.36
C GLU A 97 1.45 2.17 6.12
N VAL A 98 1.16 2.91 5.07
CA VAL A 98 1.98 2.97 3.86
C VAL A 98 2.66 4.33 3.80
N ASN A 99 3.99 4.32 3.79
CA ASN A 99 4.82 5.50 3.68
C ASN A 99 5.48 5.49 2.30
N ALA A 100 5.11 6.43 1.43
CA ALA A 100 5.74 6.62 0.14
C ALA A 100 6.71 7.80 0.21
N GLN A 101 7.81 7.75 -0.53
CA GLN A 101 8.78 8.81 -0.62
C GLN A 101 9.23 8.97 -2.07
N VAL A 102 8.97 10.14 -2.63
CA VAL A 102 9.39 10.53 -3.99
C VAL A 102 10.59 11.45 -3.86
N MET A 103 11.70 11.06 -4.46
CA MET A 103 12.97 11.78 -4.39
C MET A 103 13.54 12.06 -5.78
N GLU A 104 14.23 13.16 -5.91
CA GLU A 104 15.04 13.49 -7.07
C GLU A 104 16.51 13.55 -6.62
N ILE A 105 17.37 12.78 -7.28
CA ILE A 105 18.78 12.68 -6.99
C ILE A 105 19.52 13.35 -8.15
N GLY A 106 20.24 14.42 -7.86
CA GLY A 106 21.10 15.08 -8.85
C GLY A 106 22.41 14.31 -9.00
N LYS A 107 22.82 14.10 -10.25
CA LYS A 107 24.09 13.47 -10.59
C LYS A 107 24.97 14.52 -11.31
N ASP A 108 25.92 15.05 -10.60
CA ASP A 108 26.92 15.93 -11.20
C ASP A 108 28.03 15.10 -11.85
N ASN A 109 28.49 15.52 -13.04
CA ASN A 109 29.47 14.79 -13.85
C ASN A 109 30.82 14.47 -13.16
N ASN A 110 31.09 15.02 -11.97
CA ASN A 110 32.36 14.84 -11.26
C ASN A 110 32.33 13.79 -10.14
N ASN A 111 31.15 13.30 -9.76
CA ASN A 111 31.02 12.30 -8.72
C ASN A 111 30.05 11.22 -9.19
N SER A 112 30.50 9.99 -9.25
CA SER A 112 29.69 8.80 -9.55
C SER A 112 28.73 8.46 -8.40
N PHE A 113 27.86 9.40 -8.04
CA PHE A 113 26.76 9.16 -7.08
C PHE A 113 25.50 8.84 -7.86
N GLY A 114 25.05 7.64 -7.77
CA GLY A 114 23.79 7.13 -8.30
C GLY A 114 23.42 5.86 -7.56
N ILE A 115 22.17 5.47 -7.59
CA ILE A 115 21.79 4.13 -7.13
C ILE A 115 22.27 3.16 -8.20
N ASN A 116 23.20 2.28 -7.86
CA ASN A 116 23.55 1.16 -8.71
C ASN A 116 22.40 0.16 -8.66
N TRP A 117 21.52 0.23 -9.65
CA TRP A 117 20.34 -0.62 -9.73
C TRP A 117 20.70 -2.11 -9.83
N GLU A 118 21.81 -2.45 -10.50
CA GLU A 118 22.30 -3.82 -10.57
C GLU A 118 22.72 -4.32 -9.18
N GLU A 119 23.34 -3.47 -8.37
CA GLU A 119 23.77 -3.80 -7.03
C GLU A 119 22.60 -3.74 -6.03
N ALA A 120 21.67 -2.79 -6.17
CA ALA A 120 20.47 -2.68 -5.34
C ALA A 120 19.47 -3.81 -5.63
N LEU A 121 19.26 -4.19 -6.88
CA LEU A 121 18.40 -5.30 -7.28
C LEU A 121 19.14 -6.64 -7.19
N GLY A 122 20.43 -6.69 -7.53
CA GLY A 122 21.26 -7.89 -7.44
C GLY A 122 21.54 -8.33 -6.00
N ALA A 123 21.62 -7.39 -5.06
CA ALA A 123 21.72 -7.71 -3.64
C ALA A 123 20.46 -8.38 -3.08
N LEU A 124 19.30 -8.18 -3.72
CA LEU A 124 18.06 -8.90 -3.39
C LEU A 124 18.09 -10.35 -3.88
N SER A 125 18.77 -10.65 -4.99
CA SER A 125 18.82 -11.98 -5.58
C SER A 125 20.09 -12.78 -5.24
N ALA A 126 21.21 -12.13 -4.99
CA ALA A 126 22.50 -12.79 -4.70
C ALA A 126 22.71 -13.15 -3.22
N ALA A 127 21.95 -12.55 -2.30
CA ALA A 127 22.08 -12.82 -0.87
C ALA A 127 21.61 -14.23 -0.46
N GLU A 128 20.96 -14.96 -1.37
CA GLU A 128 20.46 -16.32 -1.07
C GLU A 128 21.48 -17.42 -1.34
N LYS A 129 22.62 -17.13 -1.99
CA LYS A 129 23.52 -18.19 -2.49
C LYS A 129 24.96 -18.23 -1.95
N THR A 130 25.50 -17.22 -1.26
CA THR A 130 26.95 -17.19 -1.02
C THR A 130 27.46 -16.66 0.32
N LEU A 131 26.65 -16.51 1.37
CA LEU A 131 27.15 -16.16 2.69
C LEU A 131 27.04 -17.34 3.67
N PRO A 132 28.14 -17.68 4.39
CA PRO A 132 28.05 -18.70 5.43
C PRO A 132 27.06 -18.29 6.52
N PRO A 133 26.40 -19.26 7.20
CA PRO A 133 25.28 -19.03 8.13
C PRO A 133 25.60 -18.18 9.37
N LEU A 134 26.85 -17.78 9.56
CA LEU A 134 27.32 -16.94 10.66
C LEU A 134 27.15 -15.42 10.41
N PHE A 135 26.78 -14.98 9.20
CA PHE A 135 26.56 -13.59 8.82
C PHE A 135 25.18 -13.33 8.21
N GLN A 136 24.15 -13.93 8.76
CA GLN A 136 22.79 -13.46 8.51
C GLN A 136 22.58 -12.14 9.26
N LEU A 137 23.01 -11.04 8.62
CA LEU A 137 22.56 -9.69 8.99
C LEU A 137 21.05 -9.69 8.83
N SER A 138 20.34 -9.51 9.94
CA SER A 138 18.88 -9.46 9.96
C SER A 138 18.38 -8.39 8.95
N ASP A 139 17.27 -8.66 8.29
CA ASP A 139 16.62 -7.75 7.32
C ASP A 139 16.49 -6.30 7.85
N PHE A 140 16.45 -6.15 9.17
CA PHE A 140 16.36 -4.89 9.88
C PHE A 140 17.60 -3.97 9.73
N GLU A 141 18.80 -4.50 9.59
CA GLU A 141 20.01 -3.69 9.39
C GLU A 141 20.15 -3.16 7.97
N ARG A 142 19.67 -3.91 6.96
CA ARG A 142 19.66 -3.43 5.56
C ARG A 142 18.75 -2.23 5.37
N LEU A 143 17.57 -2.26 5.98
CA LEU A 143 16.59 -1.18 5.92
C LEU A 143 17.10 0.10 6.56
N LYS A 144 17.79 0.01 7.69
CA LYS A 144 18.45 1.16 8.34
C LYS A 144 19.56 1.74 7.49
N LYS A 145 20.36 0.92 6.80
CA LYS A 145 21.43 1.38 5.90
C LYS A 145 20.89 2.16 4.72
N VAL A 146 19.82 1.68 4.05
CA VAL A 146 19.20 2.38 2.92
C VAL A 146 18.65 3.74 3.36
N GLN A 147 17.89 3.80 4.46
CA GLN A 147 17.35 5.06 4.98
C GLN A 147 18.46 6.03 5.43
N MET A 148 19.52 5.53 6.03
CA MET A 148 20.64 6.35 6.48
C MET A 148 21.40 6.93 5.29
N ASN A 149 21.65 6.15 4.24
CA ASN A 149 22.28 6.64 3.01
C ASN A 149 21.41 7.68 2.30
N LEU A 150 20.11 7.48 2.21
CA LEU A 150 19.18 8.46 1.64
C LEU A 150 19.19 9.78 2.42
N ASN A 151 19.19 9.73 3.76
CA ASN A 151 19.26 10.92 4.59
C ASN A 151 20.60 11.66 4.43
N LEU A 152 21.70 10.95 4.24
CA LEU A 152 23.01 11.56 3.96
C LEU A 152 23.02 12.26 2.60
N LEU A 153 22.44 11.66 1.56
CA LEU A 153 22.30 12.27 0.24
C LEU A 153 21.48 13.56 0.29
N VAL A 154 20.35 13.55 1.05
CA VAL A 154 19.54 14.75 1.26
C VAL A 154 20.31 15.81 2.03
N LYS A 155 21.00 15.43 3.11
CA LYS A 155 21.77 16.36 3.96
C LYS A 155 22.92 17.01 3.20
N ASN A 156 23.54 16.28 2.29
CA ASN A 156 24.64 16.77 1.45
C ASN A 156 24.16 17.53 0.21
N GLY A 157 22.85 17.66 0.01
CA GLY A 157 22.27 18.38 -1.14
C GLY A 157 22.25 17.61 -2.46
N TYR A 158 22.68 16.35 -2.47
CA TYR A 158 22.65 15.51 -3.67
C TYR A 158 21.27 14.94 -3.99
N ALA A 159 20.37 14.89 -3.02
CA ALA A 159 19.02 14.43 -3.19
C ALA A 159 18.01 15.43 -2.63
N LYS A 160 16.88 15.58 -3.33
CA LYS A 160 15.75 16.41 -2.91
C LYS A 160 14.51 15.54 -2.72
N VAL A 161 13.92 15.56 -1.54
CA VAL A 161 12.62 14.95 -1.30
C VAL A 161 11.56 15.82 -1.93
N LEU A 162 10.85 15.31 -2.92
CA LEU A 162 9.75 15.99 -3.59
C LEU A 162 8.46 15.87 -2.80
N ALA A 163 8.18 14.68 -2.28
CA ALA A 163 7.00 14.40 -1.45
C ALA A 163 7.23 13.18 -0.55
N LYS A 164 6.55 13.17 0.60
CA LYS A 164 6.58 12.06 1.55
C LYS A 164 5.19 11.84 2.16
N PRO A 165 4.21 11.38 1.37
CA PRO A 165 2.88 11.08 1.89
C PRO A 165 2.89 9.82 2.76
N ARG A 166 2.00 9.82 3.78
CA ARG A 166 1.72 8.67 4.64
C ARG A 166 0.23 8.47 4.75
N LEU A 167 -0.19 7.22 4.72
CA LEU A 167 -1.61 6.90 4.83
C LEU A 167 -1.78 5.60 5.60
N LEU A 168 -2.72 5.61 6.55
CA LEU A 168 -3.07 4.48 7.39
C LEU A 168 -4.45 3.96 6.98
N THR A 169 -4.57 2.65 6.82
CA THR A 169 -5.85 1.99 6.54
C THR A 169 -5.90 0.59 7.14
N ILE A 170 -7.08 -0.01 7.14
CA ILE A 170 -7.30 -1.39 7.57
C ILE A 170 -6.94 -2.33 6.41
N SER A 171 -6.31 -3.46 6.71
CA SER A 171 -6.03 -4.53 5.74
C SER A 171 -7.27 -4.88 4.91
N GLY A 172 -7.12 -4.90 3.57
CA GLY A 172 -8.20 -5.13 2.61
C GLY A 172 -9.09 -3.91 2.30
N SER A 173 -8.76 -2.72 2.82
CA SER A 173 -9.55 -1.51 2.57
C SER A 173 -8.79 -0.52 1.70
N LYS A 174 -9.51 0.10 0.75
CA LYS A 174 -8.97 1.20 -0.07
C LYS A 174 -8.89 2.48 0.73
N ALA A 175 -7.79 3.22 0.57
CA ALA A 175 -7.64 4.54 1.12
C ALA A 175 -7.02 5.48 0.09
N LYS A 176 -7.40 6.77 0.14
CA LYS A 176 -6.93 7.80 -0.77
C LYS A 176 -6.54 9.05 0.02
N PHE A 177 -5.45 9.65 -0.39
CA PHE A 177 -4.93 10.90 0.15
C PHE A 177 -4.65 11.86 -0.99
N LEU A 178 -5.07 13.12 -0.83
CA LEU A 178 -4.77 14.21 -1.74
C LEU A 178 -4.37 15.44 -0.92
N ALA A 179 -3.20 15.99 -1.18
CA ALA A 179 -2.76 17.27 -0.66
C ALA A 179 -2.30 18.14 -1.83
N GLY A 180 -3.05 19.17 -2.16
CA GLY A 180 -2.79 20.02 -3.32
C GLY A 180 -3.88 21.05 -3.53
N GLY A 181 -4.13 21.41 -4.78
CA GLY A 181 -5.15 22.37 -5.20
C GLY A 181 -5.75 21.97 -6.54
N GLU A 182 -6.53 22.85 -7.08
CA GLU A 182 -7.17 22.70 -8.39
C GLU A 182 -6.90 23.93 -9.25
N ILE A 183 -6.69 23.72 -10.54
CA ILE A 183 -6.60 24.78 -11.53
C ILE A 183 -7.76 24.70 -12.51
N PRO A 184 -8.36 25.84 -12.90
CA PRO A 184 -9.36 25.86 -13.95
C PRO A 184 -8.69 25.74 -15.32
N VAL A 185 -9.18 24.81 -16.14
CA VAL A 185 -8.83 24.68 -17.55
C VAL A 185 -10.04 25.04 -18.37
N LEU A 186 -9.89 26.07 -19.20
CA LEU A 186 -10.97 26.56 -20.05
C LEU A 186 -11.02 25.74 -21.34
N HIS A 187 -12.18 25.16 -21.61
CA HIS A 187 -12.48 24.52 -22.88
C HIS A 187 -13.47 25.39 -23.66
N GLN A 188 -13.07 25.82 -24.85
CA GLN A 188 -13.94 26.46 -25.78
C GLN A 188 -14.39 25.45 -26.84
N SER A 189 -15.69 25.25 -26.95
CA SER A 189 -16.31 24.41 -27.97
C SER A 189 -17.41 25.20 -28.68
N GLY A 190 -17.50 25.09 -29.98
CA GLY A 190 -18.54 25.72 -30.79
C GLY A 190 -17.98 26.45 -32.01
N ASN A 191 -18.88 26.80 -32.92
CA ASN A 191 -18.61 27.63 -34.12
C ASN A 191 -18.68 29.10 -33.77
N GLN A 192 -18.20 29.99 -34.64
CA GLN A 192 -18.16 31.44 -34.50
C GLN A 192 -19.49 32.10 -34.06
N SER A 193 -20.63 31.42 -34.23
CA SER A 193 -21.95 31.90 -33.86
C SER A 193 -22.52 31.35 -32.54
N SER A 194 -21.85 30.36 -31.91
CA SER A 194 -22.30 29.72 -30.68
C SER A 194 -21.10 29.13 -29.92
N ALA A 195 -20.26 29.98 -29.35
CA ALA A 195 -19.14 29.56 -28.54
C ALA A 195 -19.59 29.29 -27.08
N TYR A 196 -19.39 28.08 -26.60
CA TYR A 196 -19.59 27.73 -25.20
C TYR A 196 -18.21 27.61 -24.53
N THR A 197 -18.05 28.27 -23.41
CA THR A 197 -16.87 28.09 -22.56
C THR A 197 -17.24 27.23 -21.37
N SER A 198 -16.61 26.07 -21.25
CA SER A 198 -16.68 25.21 -20.06
C SER A 198 -15.40 25.29 -19.27
N VAL A 199 -15.49 25.15 -17.95
CA VAL A 199 -14.34 25.09 -17.04
C VAL A 199 -14.20 23.67 -16.55
N ASP A 200 -13.04 23.06 -16.78
CA ASP A 200 -12.66 21.77 -16.22
C ASP A 200 -11.63 22.00 -15.12
N TRP A 201 -11.88 21.47 -13.93
CA TRP A 201 -10.99 21.61 -12.79
C TRP A 201 -10.00 20.46 -12.75
N LYS A 202 -8.70 20.78 -12.88
CA LYS A 202 -7.62 19.79 -12.80
C LYS A 202 -6.93 19.85 -11.44
N THR A 203 -6.99 18.78 -10.70
CA THR A 203 -6.29 18.65 -9.41
C THR A 203 -4.80 18.48 -9.61
N TYR A 204 -4.00 19.17 -8.79
CA TYR A 204 -2.55 19.00 -8.71
C TYR A 204 -2.12 18.83 -7.26
N GLY A 205 -0.89 18.37 -7.05
CA GLY A 205 -0.32 18.15 -5.72
C GLY A 205 0.17 16.73 -5.52
N VAL A 206 0.09 16.24 -4.30
CA VAL A 206 0.52 14.89 -3.90
C VAL A 206 -0.71 14.02 -3.70
N LYS A 207 -0.79 12.91 -4.46
CA LYS A 207 -1.84 11.90 -4.33
C LYS A 207 -1.22 10.57 -3.96
N LEU A 208 -1.89 9.84 -3.08
CA LEU A 208 -1.52 8.48 -2.68
C LEU A 208 -2.81 7.64 -2.56
N ASP A 209 -2.97 6.70 -3.45
CA ASP A 209 -4.06 5.72 -3.42
C ASP A 209 -3.46 4.37 -3.06
N ILE A 210 -4.04 3.67 -2.07
CA ILE A 210 -3.53 2.39 -1.57
C ILE A 210 -4.66 1.40 -1.31
N GLU A 211 -4.34 0.11 -1.48
CA GLU A 211 -5.17 -1.02 -1.08
C GLU A 211 -4.26 -2.12 -0.54
N PRO A 212 -3.83 -2.02 0.72
CA PRO A 212 -2.92 -2.99 1.32
C PRO A 212 -3.67 -4.17 1.94
N THR A 213 -3.11 -5.37 1.84
CA THR A 213 -3.56 -6.58 2.52
C THR A 213 -2.38 -7.25 3.21
N ALA A 214 -2.54 -7.62 4.48
CA ALA A 214 -1.55 -8.39 5.22
C ALA A 214 -1.94 -9.86 5.28
N ASP A 215 -0.96 -10.75 5.14
CA ASP A 215 -1.14 -12.18 5.35
C ASP A 215 -0.84 -12.60 6.80
N ALA A 216 -1.03 -13.89 7.11
CA ALA A 216 -0.77 -14.46 8.43
C ALA A 216 0.73 -14.48 8.82
N LEU A 217 1.63 -14.25 7.86
CA LEU A 217 3.08 -14.22 8.04
C LEU A 217 3.64 -12.79 8.12
N ASP A 218 2.75 -11.81 8.28
CA ASP A 218 3.08 -10.38 8.31
C ASP A 218 3.71 -9.86 6.99
N ASN A 219 3.49 -10.53 5.85
CA ASN A 219 3.82 -9.95 4.55
C ASN A 219 2.67 -9.05 4.10
N ILE A 220 3.01 -8.00 3.39
CA ILE A 220 2.04 -7.00 2.91
C ILE A 220 2.03 -7.01 1.39
N ASN A 221 0.86 -7.31 0.83
CA ASN A 221 0.57 -7.07 -0.58
C ASN A 221 -0.18 -5.75 -0.68
N CYS A 222 0.27 -4.83 -1.52
CA CYS A 222 -0.33 -3.51 -1.64
C CYS A 222 -0.42 -3.08 -3.09
N LEU A 223 -1.63 -2.78 -3.54
CA LEU A 223 -1.83 -1.98 -4.74
C LEU A 223 -1.60 -0.53 -4.36
N ILE A 224 -0.71 0.15 -5.08
CA ILE A 224 -0.30 1.51 -4.76
C ILE A 224 -0.21 2.36 -6.02
N ARG A 225 -0.79 3.57 -5.94
CA ARG A 225 -0.59 4.63 -6.91
C ARG A 225 -0.11 5.89 -6.19
N VAL A 226 1.06 6.34 -6.57
CA VAL A 226 1.68 7.59 -6.08
C VAL A 226 1.74 8.58 -7.23
N GLU A 227 1.30 9.81 -7.00
CA GLU A 227 1.36 10.89 -7.97
C GLU A 227 1.83 12.17 -7.28
N VAL A 228 2.80 12.85 -7.91
CA VAL A 228 3.27 14.19 -7.50
C VAL A 228 3.19 15.09 -8.71
N SER A 229 2.34 16.11 -8.64
CA SER A 229 2.16 17.12 -9.70
C SER A 229 2.39 18.52 -9.17
N ASN A 230 3.12 19.31 -9.94
CA ASN A 230 3.45 20.69 -9.63
C ASN A 230 3.10 21.59 -10.82
N LEU A 231 2.71 22.81 -10.54
CA LEU A 231 2.50 23.82 -11.56
C LEU A 231 3.84 24.39 -12.03
N ASP A 232 3.98 24.56 -13.34
CA ASP A 232 5.13 25.17 -13.98
C ASP A 232 4.64 26.37 -14.79
N ALA A 233 4.79 27.57 -14.21
CA ALA A 233 4.38 28.80 -14.85
C ALA A 233 5.30 29.18 -16.04
N SER A 234 6.54 28.68 -16.07
CA SER A 234 7.52 29.00 -17.13
C SER A 234 7.19 28.29 -18.44
N ALA A 235 6.55 27.13 -18.37
CA ALA A 235 6.10 26.33 -19.52
C ALA A 235 4.60 26.57 -19.84
N GLY A 236 3.96 27.55 -19.18
CA GLY A 236 2.54 27.88 -19.38
C GLY A 236 2.24 28.55 -20.71
N VAL A 237 0.98 28.52 -21.10
CA VAL A 237 0.46 29.17 -22.31
C VAL A 237 -0.28 30.45 -21.91
N SER A 238 0.04 31.57 -22.60
CA SER A 238 -0.72 32.82 -22.45
C SER A 238 -1.89 32.84 -23.44
N TYR A 239 -3.09 33.00 -22.91
CA TYR A 239 -4.31 33.10 -23.71
C TYR A 239 -5.17 34.30 -23.22
N ASN A 240 -5.47 35.23 -24.11
CA ASN A 240 -6.25 36.44 -23.81
C ASN A 240 -5.80 37.22 -22.54
N GLY A 241 -4.46 37.29 -22.31
CA GLY A 241 -3.92 37.99 -21.13
C GLY A 241 -3.88 37.14 -19.85
N PHE A 242 -4.38 35.89 -19.87
CA PHE A 242 -4.27 34.94 -18.77
C PHE A 242 -3.17 33.93 -19.04
N VAL A 243 -2.35 33.65 -18.04
CA VAL A 243 -1.33 32.59 -18.12
C VAL A 243 -1.93 31.33 -17.52
N VAL A 244 -2.11 30.30 -18.36
CA VAL A 244 -2.46 28.95 -17.90
C VAL A 244 -1.15 28.19 -17.67
N PRO A 245 -0.77 27.85 -16.42
CA PRO A 245 0.47 27.16 -16.15
C PRO A 245 0.44 25.73 -16.70
N ALA A 246 1.58 25.22 -17.13
CA ALA A 246 1.74 23.81 -17.40
C ALA A 246 1.75 23.02 -16.10
N MET A 247 1.42 21.73 -16.18
CA MET A 247 1.45 20.83 -15.03
C MET A 247 2.53 19.73 -15.27
N LYS A 248 3.52 19.68 -14.40
CA LYS A 248 4.56 18.65 -14.41
C LYS A 248 4.15 17.54 -13.44
N THR A 249 3.81 16.36 -13.97
CA THR A 249 3.30 15.21 -13.21
C THR A 249 4.28 14.06 -13.25
N ARG A 250 4.49 13.43 -12.11
CA ARG A 250 5.25 12.19 -11.93
C ARG A 250 4.37 11.20 -11.18
N TRP A 251 4.17 10.01 -11.72
CA TRP A 251 3.33 9.00 -11.08
C TRP A 251 3.87 7.59 -11.32
N ALA A 252 3.51 6.69 -10.41
CA ALA A 252 3.70 5.26 -10.55
C ALA A 252 2.47 4.53 -10.00
N ASP A 253 2.06 3.46 -10.70
CA ASP A 253 0.93 2.61 -10.35
C ASP A 253 1.39 1.15 -10.46
N THR A 254 1.37 0.42 -9.34
CA THR A 254 1.93 -0.92 -9.29
C THR A 254 1.39 -1.73 -8.11
N ALA A 255 1.59 -3.05 -8.17
CA ALA A 255 1.38 -3.96 -7.05
C ALA A 255 2.74 -4.35 -6.44
N ILE A 256 2.84 -4.29 -5.13
CA ILE A 256 4.04 -4.68 -4.40
C ILE A 256 3.73 -5.77 -3.38
N TYR A 257 4.70 -6.67 -3.18
CA TYR A 257 4.66 -7.66 -2.12
C TYR A 257 5.95 -7.58 -1.31
N VAL A 258 5.84 -7.29 -0.01
CA VAL A 258 7.00 -7.01 0.84
C VAL A 258 6.71 -7.41 2.29
N LYS A 259 7.74 -7.81 3.03
CA LYS A 259 7.64 -8.03 4.48
C LYS A 259 7.36 -6.72 5.19
N LYS A 260 6.65 -6.78 6.32
CA LYS A 260 6.34 -5.59 7.16
C LYS A 260 7.60 -4.77 7.45
N GLY A 261 7.50 -3.45 7.26
CA GLY A 261 8.60 -2.52 7.47
C GLY A 261 9.70 -2.56 6.39
N GLY A 262 9.58 -3.44 5.39
CA GLY A 262 10.48 -3.49 4.24
C GLY A 262 10.29 -2.27 3.35
N THR A 263 11.40 -1.67 2.88
CA THR A 263 11.37 -0.60 1.90
C THR A 263 11.69 -1.17 0.51
N ILE A 264 10.85 -0.88 -0.46
CA ILE A 264 11.03 -1.27 -1.85
C ILE A 264 11.05 -0.03 -2.74
N VAL A 265 11.81 -0.09 -3.83
CA VAL A 265 11.76 0.89 -4.89
C VAL A 265 10.74 0.42 -5.93
N ILE A 266 9.74 1.25 -6.21
CA ILE A 266 8.66 0.90 -7.14
C ILE A 266 8.86 1.46 -8.53
N GLY A 267 9.76 2.43 -8.69
CA GLY A 267 10.04 3.02 -9.99
C GLY A 267 11.13 4.07 -9.90
N GLY A 268 11.74 4.34 -11.04
CA GLY A 268 12.74 5.37 -11.20
C GLY A 268 12.78 5.85 -12.64
N LEU A 269 13.30 7.06 -12.84
CA LEU A 269 13.51 7.67 -14.15
C LEU A 269 14.82 8.43 -14.12
N LEU A 270 15.78 8.00 -14.94
CA LEU A 270 16.98 8.79 -15.23
C LEU A 270 16.67 9.79 -16.34
N GLN A 271 16.82 11.07 -16.04
CA GLN A 271 16.64 12.16 -16.98
C GLN A 271 17.98 12.86 -17.19
N THR A 272 18.38 12.96 -18.44
CA THR A 272 19.57 13.74 -18.84
C THR A 272 19.08 14.97 -19.59
N GLU A 273 19.44 16.14 -19.09
CA GLU A 273 19.16 17.44 -19.71
C GLU A 273 20.48 18.07 -20.15
N GLU A 274 20.57 18.42 -21.38
CA GLU A 274 21.72 19.12 -21.93
C GLU A 274 21.32 20.57 -22.24
N ILE A 275 21.87 21.50 -21.45
CA ILE A 275 21.65 22.93 -21.62
C ILE A 275 22.84 23.49 -22.35
N LYS A 276 22.62 23.89 -23.59
CA LYS A 276 23.62 24.56 -24.41
C LYS A 276 23.39 26.06 -24.32
N ARG A 277 24.37 26.78 -23.74
CA ARG A 277 24.35 28.23 -23.66
C ARG A 277 25.40 28.75 -24.63
N GLU A 278 24.96 29.54 -25.60
CA GLU A 278 25.81 30.19 -26.54
C GLU A 278 25.83 31.69 -26.27
N THR A 279 26.98 32.25 -26.02
CA THR A 279 27.19 33.69 -25.79
C THR A 279 28.21 34.17 -26.80
N GLY A 280 27.87 35.15 -27.64
CA GLY A 280 28.74 35.67 -28.67
C GLY A 280 28.62 37.16 -28.84
N VAL A 281 29.63 37.76 -29.47
CA VAL A 281 29.58 39.18 -29.88
C VAL A 281 28.66 39.29 -31.10
N PRO A 282 27.59 40.10 -31.03
CA PRO A 282 26.63 40.26 -32.12
C PRO A 282 27.39 40.57 -33.44
N ILE A 283 26.92 40.00 -34.55
CA ILE A 283 27.48 40.15 -35.92
C ILE A 283 28.80 39.38 -36.11
N LEU A 284 29.74 39.44 -35.17
CA LEU A 284 31.04 38.77 -35.31
C LEU A 284 30.95 37.26 -35.04
N SER A 285 30.05 36.85 -34.16
CA SER A 285 29.78 35.41 -33.87
C SER A 285 29.15 34.68 -35.05
N ASP A 286 28.50 35.41 -35.99
CA ASP A 286 27.77 34.82 -37.11
C ASP A 286 28.65 34.70 -38.38
N LEU A 287 29.87 35.19 -38.33
CA LEU A 287 30.80 35.11 -39.47
C LEU A 287 31.25 33.68 -39.73
N PRO A 288 31.18 33.22 -40.98
CA PRO A 288 31.67 31.91 -41.35
C PRO A 288 33.18 31.79 -41.08
N ILE A 289 33.60 30.65 -40.52
CA ILE A 289 34.98 30.26 -40.19
C ILE A 289 35.53 31.01 -38.97
N ILE A 290 35.45 32.32 -38.87
CA ILE A 290 36.05 33.12 -37.78
C ILE A 290 35.06 33.40 -36.62
N GLY A 291 33.77 33.18 -36.82
CA GLY A 291 32.73 33.42 -35.78
C GLY A 291 32.94 32.60 -34.50
N VAL A 292 33.61 31.45 -34.60
CA VAL A 292 33.97 30.59 -33.46
C VAL A 292 34.87 31.29 -32.44
N LEU A 293 35.72 32.22 -32.90
CA LEU A 293 36.62 33.01 -32.06
C LEU A 293 35.89 34.09 -31.25
N PHE A 294 34.65 34.43 -31.64
CA PHE A 294 33.85 35.48 -31.05
C PHE A 294 32.62 34.94 -30.30
N LYS A 295 32.56 33.62 -30.13
CA LYS A 295 31.52 32.95 -29.36
C LYS A 295 32.08 31.98 -28.31
N SER A 296 31.42 31.93 -27.18
CA SER A 296 31.62 30.95 -26.15
C SER A 296 30.44 30.00 -26.13
N VAL A 297 30.67 28.71 -26.23
CA VAL A 297 29.65 27.69 -26.14
C VAL A 297 29.90 26.92 -24.85
N GLU A 298 28.99 27.06 -23.90
CA GLU A 298 28.97 26.32 -22.65
C GLU A 298 27.93 25.24 -22.75
N THR A 299 28.32 23.99 -22.67
CA THR A 299 27.39 22.85 -22.60
C THR A 299 27.38 22.35 -21.18
N GLN A 300 26.25 22.55 -20.51
CA GLN A 300 26.01 22.03 -19.16
C GLN A 300 25.12 20.79 -19.27
N LYS A 301 25.68 19.65 -18.92
CA LYS A 301 24.93 18.39 -18.84
C LYS A 301 24.46 18.19 -17.38
N ARG A 302 23.13 18.15 -17.18
CA ARG A 302 22.52 17.88 -15.90
C ARG A 302 21.85 16.51 -15.96
N GLU A 303 22.23 15.64 -15.08
CA GLU A 303 21.59 14.35 -14.91
C GLU A 303 20.81 14.37 -13.58
N SER A 304 19.57 13.91 -13.63
CA SER A 304 18.76 13.71 -12.43
C SER A 304 18.07 12.37 -12.47
N GLU A 305 18.00 11.71 -11.33
CA GLU A 305 17.34 10.43 -11.16
C GLU A 305 16.16 10.60 -10.22
N LEU A 306 14.95 10.35 -10.74
CA LEU A 306 13.73 10.29 -9.92
C LEU A 306 13.60 8.88 -9.37
N VAL A 307 13.36 8.74 -8.06
CA VAL A 307 13.19 7.45 -7.40
C VAL A 307 11.98 7.50 -6.47
N ILE A 308 11.17 6.45 -6.49
CA ILE A 308 10.00 6.31 -5.64
C ILE A 308 10.19 5.10 -4.72
N PHE A 309 10.25 5.37 -3.41
CA PHE A 309 10.35 4.37 -2.35
C PHE A 309 9.00 4.17 -1.69
N VAL A 310 8.72 2.94 -1.30
CA VAL A 310 7.51 2.59 -0.53
C VAL A 310 7.89 1.68 0.62
N THR A 311 7.36 2.01 1.80
CA THR A 311 7.58 1.27 3.04
C THR A 311 6.24 1.03 3.72
N PRO A 312 5.59 -0.12 3.48
CA PRO A 312 4.41 -0.49 4.25
C PRO A 312 4.82 -1.09 5.60
N SER A 313 4.03 -0.79 6.62
CA SER A 313 4.24 -1.27 7.99
C SER A 313 2.92 -1.61 8.67
N ILE A 314 2.93 -2.61 9.53
CA ILE A 314 1.78 -2.98 10.35
C ILE A 314 1.85 -2.17 11.64
N VAL A 315 0.75 -1.46 11.96
CA VAL A 315 0.62 -0.61 13.14
C VAL A 315 -0.37 -1.27 14.09
N GLY A 316 0.07 -1.60 15.31
CA GLY A 316 -0.78 -2.16 16.36
C GLY A 316 -1.13 -3.65 16.12
N LYS A 317 -0.41 -4.50 16.79
CA LYS A 317 -0.81 -5.83 17.25
C LYS A 317 -0.89 -5.80 18.75
#